data_d9ec9106ee95b368561adc9798d367e3
#
_entry.id   d9ec9106ee95b368561adc9798d367e3
#
_cell.length_a   1.000
_cell.length_b   1.000
_cell.length_c   1.000
_cell.angle_alpha   90.00
_cell.angle_beta   90.00
_cell.angle_gamma   90.00
#
_symmetry.space_group_name_H-M   'P 1'
#
loop_
_entity.id
_entity.type
_entity.pdbx_description
1 polymer ?
#
loop_
_entity_poly.entity_id
_entity_poly.type
_entity_poly.pdbx_seq_one_letter_code
_entity_poly.pdbx_strand_id
1 'polypeptide(L)'
;MAMVNDTGLARCDGHESAAGFTCDKDKFEQFRNAIEDELADIEFSVDVEADIEITAEQINEQLVKQLNAFNRISGKDSPAVTVLIRTDNYEVSTFSTKKHLKVIDESGVILVKWNDLSWKTMDNDGEFIGVGTLAAPYYGRNKFFQLTMNDYVKLDKSEKS
;
A
#
# COMPACT_ATOMS: atom_id res chain seq x y z
N MET A 1 8.31 -12.94 -17.86
CA MET A 1 9.14 -14.17 -18.03
C MET A 1 10.01 -14.13 -19.29
N ALA A 2 9.45 -13.76 -20.45
CA ALA A 2 10.24 -13.61 -21.68
C ALA A 2 11.45 -12.69 -21.49
N MET A 3 11.23 -11.48 -21.03
CA MET A 3 12.26 -10.47 -20.75
C MET A 3 13.47 -11.03 -19.97
N VAL A 4 13.24 -11.78 -18.89
CA VAL A 4 14.33 -12.36 -18.08
C VAL A 4 15.11 -13.43 -18.86
N ASN A 5 14.41 -14.30 -19.58
CA ASN A 5 15.04 -15.36 -20.38
C ASN A 5 15.79 -14.81 -21.59
N ASP A 6 15.31 -13.70 -22.17
CA ASP A 6 15.91 -13.06 -23.35
C ASP A 6 17.27 -12.41 -23.05
N THR A 7 17.54 -12.08 -21.79
CA THR A 7 18.88 -11.60 -21.37
C THR A 7 19.95 -12.67 -21.51
N GLY A 8 19.59 -13.97 -21.46
CA GLY A 8 20.54 -15.08 -21.41
C GLY A 8 21.39 -15.16 -20.13
N LEU A 9 21.14 -14.28 -19.16
CA LEU A 9 21.88 -14.15 -17.90
C LEU A 9 21.20 -14.87 -16.74
N ALA A 10 19.88 -15.09 -16.83
CA ALA A 10 19.08 -15.78 -15.83
C ALA A 10 18.04 -16.68 -16.49
N ARG A 11 17.56 -17.67 -15.75
CA ARG A 11 16.43 -18.50 -16.12
C ARG A 11 15.25 -18.19 -15.24
N CYS A 12 14.11 -17.91 -15.85
CA CYS A 12 12.85 -17.64 -15.17
C CYS A 12 11.86 -18.78 -15.40
N ASP A 13 11.28 -19.25 -14.29
CA ASP A 13 10.17 -20.20 -14.28
C ASP A 13 9.02 -19.64 -13.44
N GLY A 14 7.78 -19.89 -13.84
CA GLY A 14 6.62 -19.43 -13.11
C GLY A 14 5.36 -19.34 -13.98
N HIS A 15 4.39 -18.60 -13.47
CA HIS A 15 3.12 -18.32 -14.14
C HIS A 15 2.80 -16.81 -14.06
N GLU A 16 1.67 -16.40 -14.65
CA GLU A 16 1.29 -15.00 -14.83
C GLU A 16 1.32 -14.15 -13.53
N SER A 17 0.94 -14.77 -12.40
CA SER A 17 0.82 -14.08 -11.10
C SER A 17 2.04 -14.22 -10.20
N ALA A 18 2.97 -15.14 -10.49
CA ALA A 18 4.18 -15.35 -9.70
C ALA A 18 5.26 -16.06 -10.51
N ALA A 19 6.43 -15.47 -10.54
CA ALA A 19 7.59 -16.03 -11.20
C ALA A 19 8.83 -15.93 -10.29
N GLY A 20 9.71 -16.91 -10.43
CA GLY A 20 11.02 -16.91 -9.79
C GLY A 20 12.11 -16.97 -10.85
N PHE A 21 13.29 -16.46 -10.53
CA PHE A 21 14.43 -16.58 -11.41
C PHE A 21 15.65 -17.18 -10.71
N THR A 22 16.52 -17.80 -11.48
CA THR A 22 17.82 -18.31 -11.04
C THR A 22 18.90 -17.67 -11.90
N CYS A 23 19.88 -17.07 -11.24
CA CYS A 23 21.01 -16.41 -11.89
C CYS A 23 22.32 -16.82 -11.20
N ASP A 24 23.40 -16.96 -11.97
CA ASP A 24 24.73 -17.16 -11.42
C ASP A 24 25.15 -15.91 -10.64
N LYS A 25 25.79 -16.11 -9.48
CA LYS A 25 26.14 -15.02 -8.57
C LYS A 25 27.07 -13.98 -9.23
N ASP A 26 27.98 -14.41 -10.06
CA ASP A 26 28.92 -13.57 -10.80
C ASP A 26 28.27 -12.79 -11.94
N LYS A 27 27.09 -13.20 -12.40
CA LYS A 27 26.29 -12.53 -13.44
C LYS A 27 25.17 -11.65 -12.90
N PHE A 28 24.94 -11.67 -11.59
CA PHE A 28 23.78 -11.00 -11.00
C PHE A 28 23.75 -9.49 -11.28
N GLU A 29 24.89 -8.79 -11.17
CA GLU A 29 24.95 -7.35 -11.46
C GLU A 29 24.67 -7.03 -12.95
N GLN A 30 25.16 -7.88 -13.87
CA GLN A 30 24.87 -7.73 -15.30
C GLN A 30 23.39 -7.98 -15.58
N PHE A 31 22.82 -8.99 -14.95
CA PHE A 31 21.39 -9.31 -15.04
C PHE A 31 20.53 -8.18 -14.51
N ARG A 32 20.86 -7.63 -13.32
CA ARG A 32 20.13 -6.50 -12.72
C ARG A 32 20.12 -5.31 -13.67
N ASN A 33 21.29 -4.91 -14.18
CA ASN A 33 21.38 -3.75 -15.08
C ASN A 33 20.58 -3.98 -16.37
N ALA A 34 20.65 -5.18 -16.95
CA ALA A 34 19.87 -5.51 -18.16
C ALA A 34 18.37 -5.43 -17.92
N ILE A 35 17.88 -5.83 -16.74
CA ILE A 35 16.45 -5.69 -16.40
C ILE A 35 16.09 -4.24 -16.10
N GLU A 36 16.94 -3.47 -15.43
CA GLU A 36 16.73 -2.04 -15.18
C GLU A 36 16.67 -1.26 -16.50
N ASP A 37 17.52 -1.57 -17.47
CA ASP A 37 17.51 -0.95 -18.81
C ASP A 37 16.22 -1.28 -19.57
N GLU A 38 15.77 -2.55 -19.54
CA GLU A 38 14.52 -2.98 -20.18
C GLU A 38 13.27 -2.38 -19.54
N LEU A 39 13.33 -2.08 -18.25
CA LEU A 39 12.22 -1.47 -17.51
C LEU A 39 12.22 0.06 -17.58
N ALA A 40 13.33 0.69 -18.04
CA ALA A 40 13.49 2.15 -18.01
C ALA A 40 12.42 2.89 -18.83
N ASP A 41 11.93 2.28 -19.92
CA ASP A 41 10.91 2.86 -20.80
C ASP A 41 9.47 2.40 -20.43
N ILE A 42 9.32 1.58 -19.38
CA ILE A 42 8.01 1.11 -18.93
C ILE A 42 7.46 2.08 -17.89
N GLU A 43 6.40 2.76 -18.25
CA GLU A 43 5.63 3.59 -17.31
C GLU A 43 4.78 2.67 -16.41
N PHE A 44 5.18 2.54 -15.15
CA PHE A 44 4.39 1.82 -14.16
C PHE A 44 3.30 2.74 -13.63
N SER A 45 2.07 2.56 -14.09
CA SER A 45 0.91 3.17 -13.44
C SER A 45 0.56 2.37 -12.19
N VAL A 46 0.48 3.05 -11.06
CA VAL A 46 -0.07 2.45 -9.83
C VAL A 46 -1.56 2.78 -9.81
N ASP A 47 -2.37 1.88 -10.38
CA ASP A 47 -3.82 1.97 -10.24
C ASP A 47 -4.21 1.44 -8.86
N VAL A 48 -4.71 2.32 -8.02
CA VAL A 48 -5.21 1.99 -6.70
C VAL A 48 -6.73 1.91 -6.76
N GLU A 49 -7.27 0.70 -6.73
CA GLU A 49 -8.71 0.46 -6.76
C GLU A 49 -9.29 0.37 -5.35
N ALA A 50 -10.43 1.01 -5.12
CA ALA A 50 -11.19 0.91 -3.90
C ALA A 50 -12.70 0.86 -4.20
N ASP A 51 -13.47 0.20 -3.33
CA ASP A 51 -14.92 0.12 -3.48
C ASP A 51 -15.61 1.46 -3.15
N ILE A 52 -15.04 2.21 -2.20
CA ILE A 52 -15.55 3.52 -1.80
C ILE A 52 -14.40 4.49 -1.48
N GLU A 53 -14.61 5.76 -1.80
CA GLU A 53 -13.75 6.86 -1.40
C GLU A 53 -14.45 7.72 -0.33
N ILE A 54 -13.74 8.02 0.76
CA ILE A 54 -14.24 8.85 1.87
C ILE A 54 -13.14 9.78 2.36
N THR A 55 -13.54 10.90 2.99
CA THR A 55 -12.60 11.75 3.73
C THR A 55 -12.47 11.27 5.17
N ALA A 56 -11.36 11.63 5.83
CA ALA A 56 -11.12 11.23 7.21
C ALA A 56 -12.21 11.75 8.18
N GLU A 57 -12.77 12.93 7.93
CA GLU A 57 -13.84 13.54 8.74
C GLU A 57 -15.19 12.81 8.63
N GLN A 58 -15.40 12.07 7.54
CA GLN A 58 -16.62 11.27 7.36
C GLN A 58 -16.60 9.99 8.18
N ILE A 59 -15.43 9.62 8.72
CA ILE A 59 -15.27 8.39 9.48
C ILE A 59 -15.89 8.55 10.86
N ASN A 60 -16.84 7.66 11.15
CA ASN A 60 -17.52 7.59 12.42
C ASN A 60 -17.91 6.14 12.77
N GLU A 61 -18.38 5.92 13.98
CA GLU A 61 -18.75 4.58 14.44
C GLU A 61 -19.88 3.94 13.62
N GLN A 62 -20.81 4.74 13.14
CA GLN A 62 -21.92 4.24 12.34
C GLN A 62 -21.43 3.68 11.00
N LEU A 63 -20.55 4.42 10.31
CA LEU A 63 -19.93 3.97 9.06
C LEU A 63 -19.19 2.65 9.27
N VAL A 64 -18.32 2.56 10.29
CA VAL A 64 -17.57 1.33 10.58
C VAL A 64 -18.50 0.16 10.89
N LYS A 65 -19.59 0.39 11.63
CA LYS A 65 -20.60 -0.65 11.90
C LYS A 65 -21.30 -1.12 10.63
N GLN A 66 -21.63 -0.20 9.70
CA GLN A 66 -22.25 -0.53 8.42
C GLN A 66 -21.32 -1.33 7.53
N LEU A 67 -20.04 -0.93 7.40
CA LEU A 67 -19.04 -1.69 6.65
C LEU A 67 -18.84 -3.10 7.22
N ASN A 68 -18.72 -3.22 8.54
CA ASN A 68 -18.61 -4.51 9.20
C ASN A 68 -19.85 -5.39 9.00
N ALA A 69 -21.04 -4.80 9.01
CA ALA A 69 -22.30 -5.53 8.73
C ALA A 69 -22.34 -6.04 7.29
N PHE A 70 -21.95 -5.18 6.33
CA PHE A 70 -21.86 -5.56 4.92
C PHE A 70 -20.86 -6.70 4.70
N ASN A 71 -19.65 -6.59 5.24
CA ASN A 71 -18.62 -7.62 5.13
C ASN A 71 -19.07 -9.00 5.71
N ARG A 72 -19.95 -9.00 6.71
CA ARG A 72 -20.52 -10.25 7.25
C ARG A 72 -21.54 -10.88 6.32
N ILE A 73 -22.29 -10.08 5.57
CA ILE A 73 -23.33 -10.57 4.64
C ILE A 73 -22.69 -11.11 3.36
N SER A 74 -21.60 -10.53 2.93
CA SER A 74 -20.89 -10.87 1.69
C SER A 74 -20.29 -12.29 1.68
N GLY A 75 -20.22 -12.96 2.84
CA GLY A 75 -19.78 -14.35 2.95
C GLY A 75 -18.28 -14.52 3.13
N LYS A 76 -17.86 -15.75 3.45
CA LYS A 76 -16.50 -16.08 3.86
C LYS A 76 -15.45 -15.88 2.77
N ASP A 77 -15.84 -16.01 1.52
CA ASP A 77 -14.94 -15.94 0.35
C ASP A 77 -15.06 -14.61 -0.42
N SER A 78 -15.87 -13.68 0.08
CA SER A 78 -15.98 -12.34 -0.49
C SER A 78 -14.92 -11.42 0.12
N PRO A 79 -14.19 -10.65 -0.71
CA PRO A 79 -13.25 -9.67 -0.19
C PRO A 79 -13.98 -8.63 0.67
N ALA A 80 -13.32 -8.17 1.73
CA ALA A 80 -13.85 -7.06 2.52
C ALA A 80 -13.89 -5.78 1.68
N VAL A 81 -14.91 -4.94 1.93
CA VAL A 81 -15.00 -3.62 1.30
C VAL A 81 -13.73 -2.83 1.56
N THR A 82 -13.13 -2.36 0.50
CA THR A 82 -11.95 -1.51 0.52
C THR A 82 -12.34 -0.03 0.51
N VAL A 83 -11.66 0.73 1.35
CA VAL A 83 -11.89 2.15 1.55
C VAL A 83 -10.65 2.90 1.11
N LEU A 84 -10.82 3.95 0.29
CA LEU A 84 -9.80 4.90 -0.05
C LEU A 84 -9.94 6.15 0.84
N ILE A 85 -8.85 6.56 1.47
CA ILE A 85 -8.75 7.79 2.26
C ILE A 85 -7.63 8.64 1.68
N ARG A 86 -7.96 9.93 1.39
CA ARG A 86 -6.98 10.95 1.00
C ARG A 86 -6.73 11.88 2.18
N THR A 87 -5.46 12.25 2.38
CA THR A 87 -5.07 13.29 3.34
C THR A 87 -3.86 14.06 2.83
N ASP A 88 -3.85 15.35 3.03
CA ASP A 88 -2.75 16.28 2.71
C ASP A 88 -2.16 16.93 3.96
N ASN A 89 -2.74 16.64 5.13
CA ASN A 89 -2.25 17.07 6.43
C ASN A 89 -2.12 15.88 7.37
N TYR A 90 -0.93 15.31 7.41
CA TYR A 90 -0.65 14.07 8.13
C TYR A 90 0.75 14.05 8.72
N GLU A 91 0.97 13.14 9.66
CA GLU A 91 2.26 12.82 10.26
C GLU A 91 2.67 11.38 9.94
N VAL A 92 3.86 11.21 9.36
CA VAL A 92 4.47 9.90 9.14
C VAL A 92 5.23 9.46 10.38
N SER A 93 4.98 8.25 10.83
CA SER A 93 5.59 7.68 12.03
C SER A 93 5.68 6.14 11.95
N THR A 94 6.02 5.51 13.06
CA THR A 94 6.05 4.06 13.19
C THR A 94 5.64 3.63 14.59
N PHE A 95 5.37 2.34 14.76
CA PHE A 95 5.17 1.75 16.09
C PHE A 95 6.52 1.45 16.79
N SER A 96 6.46 1.08 18.06
CA SER A 96 7.64 0.72 18.88
C SER A 96 8.54 -0.35 18.24
N THR A 97 7.96 -1.24 17.43
CA THR A 97 8.68 -2.28 16.69
C THR A 97 9.52 -1.75 15.53
N LYS A 98 9.26 -0.50 15.08
CA LYS A 98 9.91 0.16 13.93
C LYS A 98 9.88 -0.64 12.63
N LYS A 99 8.85 -1.47 12.45
CA LYS A 99 8.69 -2.37 11.28
C LYS A 99 7.50 -2.02 10.38
N HIS A 100 6.76 -0.96 10.69
CA HIS A 100 5.49 -0.64 10.05
C HIS A 100 5.40 0.84 9.75
N LEU A 101 4.84 1.17 8.59
CA LEU A 101 4.44 2.54 8.29
C LEU A 101 3.15 2.86 9.05
N LYS A 102 3.14 4.02 9.69
CA LYS A 102 1.98 4.60 10.35
C LYS A 102 1.84 6.06 9.91
N VAL A 103 0.72 6.38 9.32
CA VAL A 103 0.34 7.74 8.94
C VAL A 103 -0.84 8.16 9.82
N ILE A 104 -0.77 9.34 10.40
CA ILE A 104 -1.81 9.89 11.28
C ILE A 104 -2.35 11.14 10.59
N ASP A 105 -3.60 11.09 10.18
CA ASP A 105 -4.32 12.23 9.66
C ASP A 105 -4.63 13.25 10.77
N GLU A 106 -4.80 14.52 10.43
CA GLU A 106 -5.09 15.59 11.40
C GLU A 106 -6.38 15.35 12.22
N SER A 107 -7.35 14.61 11.67
CA SER A 107 -8.57 14.19 12.39
C SER A 107 -8.32 13.06 13.40
N GLY A 108 -7.11 12.51 13.44
CA GLY A 108 -6.72 11.41 14.32
C GLY A 108 -6.99 10.01 13.75
N VAL A 109 -7.40 9.90 12.48
CA VAL A 109 -7.48 8.62 11.78
C VAL A 109 -6.09 8.08 11.52
N ILE A 110 -5.89 6.80 11.80
CA ILE A 110 -4.59 6.14 11.65
C ILE A 110 -4.61 5.23 10.44
N LEU A 111 -3.69 5.42 9.51
CA LEU A 111 -3.46 4.55 8.37
C LEU A 111 -2.21 3.70 8.64
N VAL A 112 -2.29 2.38 8.50
CA VAL A 112 -1.21 1.45 8.85
C VAL A 112 -0.92 0.52 7.68
N LYS A 113 0.35 0.47 7.26
CA LYS A 113 0.89 -0.56 6.37
C LYS A 113 1.84 -1.46 7.15
N TRP A 114 1.49 -2.73 7.27
CA TRP A 114 2.31 -3.70 7.99
C TRP A 114 3.54 -4.10 7.19
N ASN A 115 4.68 -4.27 7.89
CA ASN A 115 5.97 -4.68 7.31
C ASN A 115 6.49 -3.72 6.22
N ASP A 116 6.22 -2.43 6.37
CA ASP A 116 6.66 -1.37 5.48
C ASP A 116 7.63 -0.43 6.22
N LEU A 117 8.79 -0.22 5.63
CA LEU A 117 9.87 0.59 6.20
C LEU A 117 10.02 1.96 5.55
N SER A 118 9.13 2.32 4.64
CA SER A 118 9.15 3.60 3.91
C SER A 118 9.08 4.83 4.83
N TRP A 119 8.51 4.68 6.04
CA TRP A 119 8.50 5.73 7.06
C TRP A 119 9.88 6.32 7.38
N LYS A 120 10.97 5.62 7.04
CA LYS A 120 12.35 6.08 7.28
C LYS A 120 12.79 7.20 6.33
N THR A 121 12.20 7.24 5.16
CA THR A 121 12.56 8.18 4.08
C THR A 121 11.38 9.04 3.63
N MET A 122 10.17 8.68 4.02
CA MET A 122 8.95 9.41 3.69
C MET A 122 8.86 10.68 4.54
N ASP A 123 8.65 11.81 3.90
CA ASP A 123 8.31 13.07 4.56
C ASP A 123 6.80 13.23 4.77
N ASN A 124 6.40 14.35 5.39
CA ASN A 124 4.99 14.69 5.65
C ASN A 124 4.44 15.65 4.58
N ASP A 125 5.08 15.76 3.42
CA ASP A 125 4.69 16.73 2.40
C ASP A 125 3.90 16.05 1.27
N GLY A 126 3.00 16.79 0.60
CA GLY A 126 2.19 16.27 -0.49
C GLY A 126 0.88 15.64 -0.05
N GLU A 127 0.30 14.82 -0.91
CA GLU A 127 -0.94 14.08 -0.64
C GLU A 127 -0.65 12.61 -0.40
N PHE A 128 -1.23 12.06 0.65
CA PHE A 128 -1.16 10.64 0.95
C PHE A 128 -2.53 10.00 0.68
N ILE A 129 -2.53 8.93 -0.11
CA ILE A 129 -3.72 8.16 -0.48
C ILE A 129 -3.52 6.75 0.03
N GLY A 130 -4.33 6.31 0.99
CA GLY A 130 -4.30 4.95 1.50
C GLY A 130 -5.54 4.18 1.10
N VAL A 131 -5.38 2.92 0.67
CA VAL A 131 -6.49 2.01 0.38
C VAL A 131 -6.39 0.77 1.24
N GLY A 132 -7.51 0.37 1.84
CA GLY A 132 -7.53 -0.80 2.70
C GLY A 132 -8.83 -1.01 3.43
N THR A 133 -8.78 -1.71 4.54
CA THR A 133 -9.94 -2.05 5.36
C THR A 133 -10.03 -1.13 6.58
N LEU A 134 -11.19 -0.47 6.73
CA LEU A 134 -11.45 0.43 7.86
C LEU A 134 -11.99 -0.34 9.07
N ALA A 135 -11.43 -0.06 10.23
CA ALA A 135 -11.84 -0.63 11.51
C ALA A 135 -11.83 0.41 12.63
N ALA A 136 -12.41 0.08 13.76
CA ALA A 136 -12.36 0.89 14.97
C ALA A 136 -11.87 0.04 16.16
N PRO A 137 -10.57 -0.30 16.19
CA PRO A 137 -9.99 -1.06 17.29
C PRO A 137 -9.92 -0.26 18.58
N TYR A 138 -9.77 -0.98 19.70
CA TYR A 138 -9.48 -0.41 21.01
C TYR A 138 -8.00 -0.54 21.32
N TYR A 139 -7.41 0.50 21.87
CA TYR A 139 -6.10 0.43 22.52
C TYR A 139 -6.25 0.90 23.97
N GLY A 140 -6.19 -0.04 24.89
CA GLY A 140 -6.56 0.23 26.28
C GLY A 140 -8.05 0.61 26.40
N ARG A 141 -8.32 1.83 26.88
CA ARG A 141 -9.69 2.37 26.98
C ARG A 141 -10.08 3.28 25.80
N ASN A 142 -9.11 3.61 24.95
CA ASN A 142 -9.32 4.53 23.85
C ASN A 142 -9.68 3.75 22.59
N LYS A 143 -10.73 4.23 21.90
CA LYS A 143 -11.13 3.78 20.58
C LYS A 143 -10.57 4.75 19.57
N PHE A 144 -10.07 4.25 18.46
CA PHE A 144 -9.61 5.06 17.34
C PHE A 144 -10.04 4.43 16.03
N PHE A 145 -10.02 5.20 14.96
CA PHE A 145 -10.28 4.69 13.61
C PHE A 145 -8.97 4.34 12.93
N GLN A 146 -8.94 3.17 12.31
CA GLN A 146 -7.74 2.67 11.64
C GLN A 146 -8.09 2.12 10.27
N LEU A 147 -7.38 2.59 9.26
CA LEU A 147 -7.29 1.95 7.95
C LEU A 147 -6.08 1.02 7.94
N THR A 148 -6.32 -0.29 7.80
CA THR A 148 -5.23 -1.23 7.52
C THR A 148 -5.03 -1.26 6.01
N MET A 149 -3.93 -0.66 5.55
CA MET A 149 -3.67 -0.44 4.13
C MET A 149 -3.23 -1.73 3.44
N ASN A 150 -3.89 -2.03 2.34
CA ASN A 150 -3.45 -3.00 1.34
C ASN A 150 -2.43 -2.35 0.42
N ASP A 151 -2.68 -1.06 0.07
CA ASP A 151 -1.81 -0.27 -0.77
C ASP A 151 -1.91 1.22 -0.44
N TYR A 152 -0.95 2.02 -0.95
CA TYR A 152 -0.97 3.48 -0.82
C TYR A 152 -0.17 4.15 -1.93
N VAL A 153 -0.48 5.41 -2.18
CA VAL A 153 0.28 6.31 -3.06
C VAL A 153 0.60 7.58 -2.29
N LYS A 154 1.82 8.08 -2.44
CA LYS A 154 2.22 9.41 -2.01
C LYS A 154 2.48 10.27 -3.24
N LEU A 155 1.76 11.37 -3.38
CA LEU A 155 1.92 12.33 -4.45
C LEU A 155 2.64 13.57 -3.92
N ASP A 156 3.73 13.94 -4.56
CA ASP A 156 4.48 15.15 -4.21
C ASP A 156 3.73 16.40 -4.68
N LYS A 157 3.90 17.53 -3.97
CA LYS A 157 3.23 18.81 -4.34
C LYS A 157 3.53 19.30 -5.75
N SER A 158 4.64 18.86 -6.35
CA SER A 158 5.04 19.23 -7.71
C SER A 158 4.23 18.56 -8.81
N GLU A 159 3.47 17.50 -8.51
CA GLU A 159 2.69 16.74 -9.50
C GLU A 159 1.23 17.22 -9.64
N LYS A 160 0.84 18.26 -8.88
CA LYS A 160 -0.50 18.88 -8.95
C LYS A 160 -0.57 20.05 -9.95
N SER A 161 0.08 19.95 -11.11
CA SER A 161 -0.01 20.99 -12.16
C SER A 161 -0.79 20.50 -13.36
#